data_2ff27d33a850f6c39da50a20d0d75b98
#
_entry.id   2ff27d33a850f6c39da50a20d0d75b98
#
_cell.length_a   1.000
_cell.length_b   1.000
_cell.length_c   1.000
_cell.angle_alpha   90.00
_cell.angle_beta   90.00
_cell.angle_gamma   90.00
#
_symmetry.space_group_name_H-M   'P 1'
#
loop_
_entity.id
_entity.type
_entity.pdbx_description
1 polymer ?
#
loop_
_entity_poly.entity_id
_entity_poly.type
_entity_poly.pdbx_seq_one_letter_code
_entity_poly.pdbx_strand_id
1 'polypeptide(L)'
;MKTYKIYKGCHYSNFFPRIQLISRVNKLLQSGNLVFDESCKYEIAETSCVNKLFGFCFGFGVHKNSVRFGWTYNTPTNQIYIWKYFYIDGKLEKEKIFACEIGEPHSYEILVNKSYNAENKYFITLKIDNQKVYPVDNFYYTIKSDKCFITTLGPYFGGNTRAPHTMKIEYYGAVKNIR
;
A
#
# COMPACT_ATOMS: atom_id res chain seq x y z
N MET A 1 16.02 -5.90 -9.26
CA MET A 1 14.73 -6.48 -8.88
C MET A 1 14.81 -7.03 -7.48
N LYS A 2 13.81 -6.80 -6.65
CA LYS A 2 13.68 -7.44 -5.33
C LYS A 2 12.44 -8.30 -5.34
N THR A 3 12.54 -9.51 -4.79
CA THR A 3 11.38 -10.37 -4.59
C THR A 3 11.00 -10.33 -3.12
N TYR A 4 9.79 -9.87 -2.83
CA TYR A 4 9.21 -9.96 -1.50
C TYR A 4 8.44 -11.26 -1.37
N LYS A 5 8.78 -12.04 -0.35
CA LYS A 5 8.17 -13.34 -0.07
C LYS A 5 7.36 -13.27 1.21
N ILE A 6 6.11 -13.71 1.13
CA ILE A 6 5.27 -13.98 2.29
C ILE A 6 5.22 -15.49 2.42
N TYR A 7 5.89 -16.04 3.43
CA TYR A 7 5.99 -17.49 3.59
C TYR A 7 4.67 -18.11 4.04
N LYS A 8 4.44 -19.36 3.66
CA LYS A 8 3.31 -20.17 4.14
C LYS A 8 3.17 -20.06 5.66
N GLY A 9 1.95 -19.83 6.13
CA GLY A 9 1.65 -19.69 7.56
C GLY A 9 2.07 -18.35 8.18
N CYS A 10 2.58 -17.40 7.37
CA CYS A 10 2.99 -16.08 7.83
C CYS A 10 2.04 -15.00 7.33
N HIS A 11 2.07 -13.86 8.01
CA HIS A 11 1.44 -12.62 7.55
C HIS A 11 2.44 -11.67 6.91
N TYR A 12 3.65 -11.60 7.46
CA TYR A 12 4.67 -10.63 7.07
C TYR A 12 5.54 -11.17 5.93
N SER A 13 5.91 -10.27 5.04
CA SER A 13 6.95 -10.52 4.05
C SER A 13 8.34 -10.25 4.64
N ASN A 14 9.37 -10.59 3.88
CA ASN A 14 10.77 -10.23 4.16
C ASN A 14 11.10 -8.75 3.91
N PHE A 15 10.11 -7.86 4.01
CA PHE A 15 10.27 -6.42 3.86
C PHE A 15 10.79 -5.78 5.15
N PHE A 16 11.78 -4.90 5.03
CA PHE A 16 12.30 -4.11 6.15
C PHE A 16 11.77 -2.68 6.06
N PRO A 17 10.97 -2.23 7.03
CA PRO A 17 10.44 -0.87 7.06
C PRO A 17 11.56 0.16 7.28
N ARG A 18 11.40 1.36 6.68
CA ARG A 18 12.24 2.53 6.94
C ARG A 18 11.47 3.55 7.74
N ILE A 19 12.11 4.13 8.75
CA ILE A 19 11.55 5.17 9.59
C ILE A 19 12.19 6.51 9.22
N GLN A 20 11.38 7.54 9.04
CA GLN A 20 11.80 8.90 8.70
C GLN A 20 11.12 9.92 9.61
N LEU A 21 11.82 11.02 9.93
CA LEU A 21 11.25 12.12 10.70
C LEU A 21 10.33 12.99 9.83
N ILE A 22 9.09 13.19 10.28
CA ILE A 22 8.08 14.00 9.59
C ILE A 22 8.52 15.45 9.40
N SER A 23 9.17 16.05 10.39
CA SER A 23 9.59 17.46 10.35
C SER A 23 10.52 17.81 9.17
N ARG A 24 11.08 16.82 8.52
CA ARG A 24 12.00 16.97 7.36
C ARG A 24 11.36 16.54 6.04
N VAL A 25 10.08 16.21 6.05
CA VAL A 25 9.41 15.64 4.88
C VAL A 25 8.39 16.64 4.36
N ASN A 26 8.65 17.23 3.20
CA ASN A 26 7.67 18.02 2.47
C ASN A 26 6.90 17.15 1.49
N LYS A 27 7.56 16.19 0.87
CA LYS A 27 7.00 15.30 -0.12
C LYS A 27 7.61 13.91 0.01
N LEU A 28 6.78 12.88 0.14
CA LEU A 28 7.16 11.48 0.07
C LEU A 28 6.64 10.86 -1.21
N LEU A 29 7.48 10.12 -1.87
CA LEU A 29 7.12 9.34 -3.03
C LEU A 29 7.59 7.90 -2.82
N GLN A 30 6.66 6.97 -2.88
CA GLN A 30 6.94 5.55 -3.05
C GLN A 30 6.43 5.14 -4.43
N SER A 31 7.33 4.78 -5.32
CA SER A 31 6.99 4.42 -6.69
C SER A 31 7.84 3.27 -7.20
N GLY A 32 7.32 2.56 -8.17
CA GLY A 32 8.01 1.47 -8.83
C GLY A 32 7.07 0.63 -9.66
N ASN A 33 7.62 -0.46 -10.17
CA ASN A 33 6.84 -1.51 -10.82
C ASN A 33 6.71 -2.71 -9.89
N LEU A 34 5.58 -3.37 -9.94
CA LEU A 34 5.32 -4.60 -9.23
C LEU A 34 4.77 -5.65 -10.19
N VAL A 35 5.12 -6.91 -9.95
CA VAL A 35 4.58 -8.06 -10.67
C VAL A 35 4.06 -9.03 -9.62
N PHE A 36 2.82 -9.44 -9.78
CA PHE A 36 2.25 -10.53 -9.00
C PHE A 36 2.57 -11.85 -9.70
N ASP A 37 3.39 -12.67 -9.06
CA ASP A 37 3.72 -14.01 -9.56
C ASP A 37 2.51 -14.95 -9.43
N GLU A 38 2.48 -16.04 -10.19
CA GLU A 38 1.45 -17.09 -10.14
C GLU A 38 1.15 -17.57 -8.71
N SER A 39 2.13 -17.50 -7.81
CA SER A 39 1.96 -17.83 -6.39
C SER A 39 1.05 -16.86 -5.63
N CYS A 40 0.63 -15.74 -6.24
CA CYS A 40 -0.35 -14.82 -5.65
C CYS A 40 -1.81 -15.28 -5.87
N LYS A 41 -2.03 -16.37 -6.59
CA LYS A 41 -3.33 -17.04 -6.67
C LYS A 41 -3.61 -17.80 -5.37
N TYR A 42 -4.77 -17.60 -4.79
CA TYR A 42 -5.17 -18.29 -3.58
C TYR A 42 -6.69 -18.38 -3.47
N GLU A 43 -7.17 -19.41 -2.82
CA GLU A 43 -8.58 -19.54 -2.44
C GLU A 43 -8.66 -19.49 -0.92
N ILE A 44 -9.50 -18.60 -0.40
CA ILE A 44 -9.80 -18.49 1.02
C ILE A 44 -11.31 -18.33 1.15
N ALA A 45 -11.92 -19.09 2.05
CA ALA A 45 -13.35 -19.05 2.32
C ALA A 45 -13.84 -17.67 2.82
N GLU A 46 -12.96 -16.88 3.46
CA GLU A 46 -13.27 -15.51 3.89
C GLU A 46 -12.85 -14.47 2.84
N THR A 47 -13.80 -14.03 2.04
CA THR A 47 -13.60 -13.03 0.98
C THR A 47 -13.40 -11.59 1.47
N SER A 48 -13.47 -11.33 2.77
CA SER A 48 -13.44 -9.98 3.35
C SER A 48 -12.04 -9.42 3.62
N CYS A 49 -11.01 -10.25 3.60
CA CYS A 49 -9.65 -9.85 3.97
C CYS A 49 -8.86 -9.32 2.78
N VAL A 50 -8.65 -8.01 2.75
CA VAL A 50 -7.72 -7.38 1.81
C VAL A 50 -6.29 -7.57 2.32
N ASN A 51 -5.42 -8.16 1.49
CA ASN A 51 -3.98 -8.19 1.71
C ASN A 51 -3.40 -6.79 1.52
N LYS A 52 -2.25 -6.53 2.09
CA LYS A 52 -1.64 -5.19 2.07
C LYS A 52 -0.38 -5.21 1.22
N LEU A 53 -0.15 -4.11 0.52
CA LEU A 53 1.04 -3.83 -0.26
C LEU A 53 1.86 -2.72 0.40
N PHE A 54 2.51 -1.93 -0.44
CA PHE A 54 3.34 -0.82 -0.05
C PHE A 54 2.53 0.38 0.42
N GLY A 55 3.17 1.24 1.22
CA GLY A 55 2.56 2.45 1.71
C GLY A 55 3.32 3.09 2.86
N PHE A 56 2.63 3.97 3.58
CA PHE A 56 3.17 4.73 4.70
C PHE A 56 2.26 4.64 5.92
N CYS A 57 2.87 4.61 7.09
CA CYS A 57 2.21 4.82 8.38
C CYS A 57 2.71 6.13 9.00
N PHE A 58 1.80 6.95 9.49
CA PHE A 58 2.07 8.23 10.12
C PHE A 58 1.97 8.09 11.65
N GLY A 59 3.12 8.22 12.31
CA GLY A 59 3.25 8.00 13.76
C GLY A 59 3.20 6.52 14.14
N PHE A 60 2.69 6.24 15.33
CA PHE A 60 2.59 4.89 15.88
C PHE A 60 1.22 4.26 15.59
N GLY A 61 1.22 2.99 15.19
CA GLY A 61 0.02 2.21 14.97
C GLY A 61 -0.55 2.33 13.54
N VAL A 62 -0.34 1.28 12.76
CA VAL A 62 -0.80 1.19 11.35
C VAL A 62 -2.31 1.29 11.19
N HIS A 63 -3.07 1.00 12.25
CA HIS A 63 -4.54 1.09 12.27
C HIS A 63 -5.06 2.47 12.71
N LYS A 64 -4.17 3.42 12.97
CA LYS A 64 -4.57 4.79 13.31
C LYS A 64 -4.51 5.70 12.10
N ASN A 65 -3.32 5.83 11.51
CA ASN A 65 -3.12 6.65 10.31
C ASN A 65 -2.14 5.95 9.37
N SER A 66 -2.65 5.39 8.30
CA SER A 66 -1.82 4.77 7.27
C SER A 66 -2.48 4.85 5.90
N VAL A 67 -1.66 4.95 4.88
CA VAL A 67 -2.06 4.95 3.47
C VAL A 67 -1.26 3.90 2.73
N ARG A 68 -1.94 3.00 2.06
CA ARG A 68 -1.28 1.93 1.32
C ARG A 68 -2.19 1.36 0.24
N PHE A 69 -1.61 0.69 -0.71
CA PHE A 69 -2.34 -0.23 -1.55
C PHE A 69 -2.67 -1.52 -0.79
N GLY A 70 -3.81 -2.09 -1.11
CA GLY A 70 -4.15 -3.47 -0.79
C GLY A 70 -4.28 -4.29 -2.06
N TRP A 71 -4.42 -5.61 -1.91
CA TRP A 71 -4.67 -6.51 -3.01
C TRP A 71 -5.49 -7.73 -2.60
N THR A 72 -6.23 -8.27 -3.55
CA THR A 72 -6.92 -9.56 -3.43
C THR A 72 -6.82 -10.29 -4.76
N TYR A 73 -6.73 -11.62 -4.71
CA TYR A 73 -6.92 -12.43 -5.90
C TYR A 73 -8.40 -12.68 -6.13
N ASN A 74 -8.84 -12.54 -7.37
CA ASN A 74 -10.21 -12.84 -7.80
C ASN A 74 -10.22 -14.07 -8.72
N THR A 75 -10.65 -15.21 -8.18
CA THR A 75 -10.69 -16.49 -8.89
C THR A 75 -11.53 -16.45 -10.18
N PRO A 76 -12.76 -15.89 -10.20
CA PRO A 76 -13.57 -15.84 -11.40
C PRO A 76 -12.94 -15.12 -12.59
N THR A 77 -12.18 -14.06 -12.38
CA THR A 77 -11.53 -13.30 -13.46
C THR A 77 -10.05 -13.63 -13.63
N ASN A 78 -9.48 -14.46 -12.74
CA ASN A 78 -8.05 -14.76 -12.68
C ASN A 78 -7.16 -13.51 -12.58
N GLN A 79 -7.60 -12.48 -11.88
CA GLN A 79 -6.94 -11.18 -11.76
C GLN A 79 -6.63 -10.82 -10.31
N ILE A 80 -5.68 -9.94 -10.14
CA ILE A 80 -5.43 -9.26 -8.86
C ILE A 80 -6.21 -7.95 -8.85
N TYR A 81 -7.07 -7.76 -7.85
CA TYR A 81 -7.71 -6.49 -7.60
C TYR A 81 -6.87 -5.65 -6.65
N ILE A 82 -6.58 -4.44 -7.05
CA ILE A 82 -5.87 -3.45 -6.23
C ILE A 82 -6.89 -2.58 -5.50
N TRP A 83 -6.60 -2.32 -4.24
CA TRP A 83 -7.45 -1.58 -3.33
C TRP A 83 -6.73 -0.33 -2.80
N LYS A 84 -7.46 0.76 -2.66
CA LYS A 84 -7.17 1.80 -1.70
C LYS A 84 -7.40 1.19 -0.31
N TYR A 85 -6.41 1.27 0.58
CA TYR A 85 -6.51 0.71 1.92
C TYR A 85 -5.91 1.69 2.93
N PHE A 86 -6.77 2.52 3.50
CA PHE A 86 -6.39 3.61 4.38
C PHE A 86 -6.98 3.43 5.77
N TYR A 87 -6.19 3.82 6.77
CA TYR A 87 -6.69 4.15 8.09
C TYR A 87 -6.54 5.64 8.30
N ILE A 88 -7.63 6.32 8.64
CA ILE A 88 -7.69 7.76 8.92
C ILE A 88 -8.38 7.93 10.27
N ASP A 89 -7.65 8.44 11.26
CA ASP A 89 -8.10 8.59 12.64
C ASP A 89 -8.78 7.31 13.22
N GLY A 90 -8.18 6.16 12.89
CA GLY A 90 -8.64 4.83 13.35
C GLY A 90 -9.77 4.21 12.52
N LYS A 91 -10.32 4.93 11.54
CA LYS A 91 -11.36 4.41 10.65
C LYS A 91 -10.74 3.79 9.41
N LEU A 92 -11.16 2.56 9.10
CA LEU A 92 -10.75 1.87 7.88
C LEU A 92 -11.58 2.35 6.69
N GLU A 93 -10.89 2.76 5.64
CA GLU A 93 -11.44 2.98 4.31
C GLU A 93 -10.78 2.05 3.32
N LYS A 94 -11.57 1.29 2.61
CA LYS A 94 -11.09 0.40 1.55
C LYS A 94 -12.03 0.44 0.36
N GLU A 95 -11.43 0.47 -0.83
CA GLU A 95 -12.16 0.53 -2.09
C GLU A 95 -11.34 -0.15 -3.18
N LYS A 96 -11.99 -0.94 -4.03
CA LYS A 96 -11.35 -1.51 -5.22
C LYS A 96 -11.17 -0.42 -6.27
N ILE A 97 -9.93 -0.22 -6.71
CA ILE A 97 -9.56 0.91 -7.59
C ILE A 97 -8.97 0.48 -8.93
N PHE A 98 -8.49 -0.76 -9.05
CA PHE A 98 -7.85 -1.24 -10.27
C PHE A 98 -7.86 -2.77 -10.34
N ALA A 99 -7.68 -3.34 -11.54
CA ALA A 99 -7.47 -4.77 -11.76
C ALA A 99 -6.16 -4.98 -12.53
N CYS A 100 -5.33 -5.91 -12.06
CA CYS A 100 -4.05 -6.27 -12.64
C CYS A 100 -4.07 -7.69 -13.17
N GLU A 101 -3.38 -7.93 -14.29
CA GLU A 101 -3.07 -9.27 -14.76
C GLU A 101 -1.91 -9.87 -13.95
N ILE A 102 -1.95 -11.17 -13.73
CA ILE A 102 -0.86 -11.90 -13.08
C ILE A 102 0.28 -12.08 -14.08
N GLY A 103 1.51 -11.90 -13.63
CA GLY A 103 2.70 -11.98 -14.46
C GLY A 103 3.06 -10.69 -15.19
N GLU A 104 2.14 -9.73 -15.29
CA GLU A 104 2.37 -8.47 -15.97
C GLU A 104 2.93 -7.39 -15.03
N PRO A 105 3.87 -6.55 -15.49
CA PRO A 105 4.40 -5.46 -14.70
C PRO A 105 3.45 -4.27 -14.68
N HIS A 106 3.08 -3.80 -13.49
CA HIS A 106 2.27 -2.60 -13.28
C HIS A 106 3.07 -1.56 -12.52
N SER A 107 3.10 -0.33 -13.04
CA SER A 107 3.69 0.79 -12.31
C SER A 107 2.73 1.25 -11.21
N TYR A 108 3.28 1.64 -10.05
CA TYR A 108 2.49 2.26 -8.99
C TYR A 108 3.20 3.47 -8.40
N GLU A 109 2.41 4.40 -7.89
CA GLU A 109 2.89 5.57 -7.19
C GLU A 109 1.99 5.89 -6.00
N ILE A 110 2.61 6.09 -4.83
CA ILE A 110 1.98 6.69 -3.66
C ILE A 110 2.70 8.00 -3.40
N LEU A 111 2.02 9.10 -3.64
CA LEU A 111 2.52 10.44 -3.41
C LEU A 111 1.84 11.03 -2.19
N VAL A 112 2.64 11.49 -1.23
CA VAL A 112 2.19 12.19 -0.04
C VAL A 112 2.85 13.55 -0.02
N ASN A 113 2.05 14.61 -0.13
CA ASN A 113 2.50 15.99 -0.08
C ASN A 113 2.05 16.64 1.22
N LYS A 114 2.96 17.36 1.89
CA LYS A 114 2.60 18.21 3.02
C LYS A 114 1.75 19.39 2.52
N SER A 115 0.70 19.72 3.27
CA SER A 115 -0.09 20.92 3.00
C SER A 115 0.70 22.17 3.38
N TYR A 116 0.72 23.17 2.50
CA TYR A 116 1.30 24.47 2.81
C TYR A 116 0.39 25.33 3.69
N ASN A 117 -0.92 25.07 3.66
CA ASN A 117 -1.95 25.90 4.28
C ASN A 117 -2.46 25.35 5.63
N ALA A 118 -1.97 24.22 6.06
CA ALA A 118 -2.40 23.61 7.30
C ALA A 118 -1.30 22.75 7.91
N GLU A 119 -0.93 23.08 9.14
CA GLU A 119 0.02 22.30 9.92
C GLU A 119 -0.43 20.83 10.02
N ASN A 120 0.53 19.93 9.84
CA ASN A 120 0.37 18.50 10.01
C ASN A 120 -0.69 17.84 9.12
N LYS A 121 -1.04 18.44 8.00
CA LYS A 121 -1.89 17.83 6.99
C LYS A 121 -1.10 17.36 5.78
N TYR A 122 -1.47 16.20 5.23
CA TYR A 122 -0.86 15.60 4.06
C TYR A 122 -1.92 15.24 3.03
N PHE A 123 -1.65 15.57 1.79
CA PHE A 123 -2.46 15.15 0.63
C PHE A 123 -1.90 13.88 0.04
N ILE A 124 -2.77 12.96 -0.32
CA ILE A 124 -2.40 11.66 -0.83
C ILE A 124 -2.89 11.52 -2.26
N THR A 125 -2.02 11.05 -3.14
CA THR A 125 -2.37 10.66 -4.50
C THR A 125 -1.88 9.23 -4.75
N LEU A 126 -2.74 8.40 -5.32
CA LEU A 126 -2.40 7.07 -5.80
C LEU A 126 -2.45 7.05 -7.32
N LYS A 127 -1.45 6.40 -7.94
CA LYS A 127 -1.46 6.14 -9.38
C LYS A 127 -1.11 4.68 -9.65
N ILE A 128 -1.69 4.11 -10.69
CA ILE A 128 -1.35 2.81 -11.27
C ILE A 128 -1.26 3.01 -12.78
N ASP A 129 -0.22 2.49 -13.41
CA ASP A 129 0.08 2.62 -14.83
C ASP A 129 -0.02 4.07 -15.34
N ASN A 130 0.57 4.98 -14.53
CA ASN A 130 0.53 6.43 -14.73
C ASN A 130 -0.87 7.07 -14.67
N GLN A 131 -1.92 6.28 -14.45
CA GLN A 131 -3.27 6.78 -14.27
C GLN A 131 -3.49 7.14 -12.80
N LYS A 132 -4.07 8.31 -12.54
CA LYS A 132 -4.48 8.72 -11.20
C LYS A 132 -5.73 7.93 -10.81
N VAL A 133 -5.58 6.99 -9.90
CA VAL A 133 -6.67 6.14 -9.40
C VAL A 133 -7.27 6.64 -8.08
N TYR A 134 -6.61 7.64 -7.46
CA TYR A 134 -7.11 8.32 -6.27
C TYR A 134 -6.38 9.65 -6.04
N PRO A 135 -7.05 10.75 -5.62
CA PRO A 135 -8.52 10.84 -5.57
C PRO A 135 -9.13 10.78 -6.98
N VAL A 136 -10.29 10.13 -7.10
CA VAL A 136 -11.02 10.03 -8.38
C VAL A 136 -11.54 11.40 -8.77
N ASP A 137 -12.01 12.17 -7.80
CA ASP A 137 -12.42 13.58 -7.92
C ASP A 137 -11.47 14.49 -7.13
N ASN A 138 -11.71 15.81 -7.15
CA ASN A 138 -10.90 16.79 -6.41
C ASN A 138 -11.01 16.68 -4.87
N PHE A 139 -11.41 15.55 -4.35
CA PHE A 139 -11.52 15.28 -2.93
C PHE A 139 -10.18 14.79 -2.39
N TYR A 140 -9.57 15.58 -1.51
CA TYR A 140 -8.29 15.25 -0.91
C TYR A 140 -8.49 14.75 0.53
N TYR A 141 -8.04 13.55 0.81
CA TYR A 141 -7.91 13.11 2.19
C TYR A 141 -6.73 13.80 2.86
N THR A 142 -6.98 14.36 4.03
CA THR A 142 -5.93 14.95 4.85
C THR A 142 -5.70 14.08 6.07
N ILE A 143 -4.49 13.56 6.20
CA ILE A 143 -4.05 12.92 7.44
C ILE A 143 -3.51 14.01 8.34
N LYS A 144 -4.10 14.16 9.52
CA LYS A 144 -3.50 14.92 10.61
C LYS A 144 -2.44 14.05 11.25
N SER A 145 -1.22 14.50 11.27
CA SER A 145 -0.16 13.82 12.00
C SER A 145 0.63 14.81 12.84
N ASP A 146 0.39 14.73 14.11
CA ASP A 146 1.17 15.38 15.19
C ASP A 146 2.37 14.54 15.63
N LYS A 147 2.60 13.41 14.96
CA LYS A 147 3.69 12.48 15.25
C LYS A 147 4.94 12.82 14.47
N CYS A 148 6.07 12.44 15.01
CA CYS A 148 7.39 12.82 14.48
C CYS A 148 7.99 11.81 13.49
N PHE A 149 7.28 10.72 13.14
CA PHE A 149 7.84 9.74 12.19
C PHE A 149 6.83 9.28 11.14
N ILE A 150 7.39 8.89 9.99
CA ILE A 150 6.71 8.14 8.95
C ILE A 150 7.45 6.82 8.79
N THR A 151 6.71 5.72 8.79
CA THR A 151 7.25 4.37 8.55
C THR A 151 6.77 3.86 7.20
N THR A 152 7.70 3.36 6.38
CA THR A 152 7.33 2.67 5.14
C THR A 152 6.74 1.31 5.46
N LEU A 153 5.70 0.94 4.75
CA LEU A 153 4.99 -0.33 4.90
C LEU A 153 5.26 -1.22 3.69
N GLY A 154 5.30 -2.51 3.90
CA GLY A 154 5.52 -3.53 2.87
C GLY A 154 4.41 -4.57 2.79
N PRO A 155 4.57 -5.58 1.93
CA PRO A 155 3.57 -6.61 1.73
C PRO A 155 3.24 -7.39 3.01
N TYR A 156 1.95 -7.62 3.21
CA TYR A 156 1.39 -8.33 4.34
C TYR A 156 0.15 -9.10 3.89
N PHE A 157 0.02 -10.36 4.26
CA PHE A 157 -1.10 -11.21 3.89
C PHE A 157 -2.19 -11.22 4.95
N GLY A 158 -3.44 -11.09 4.49
CA GLY A 158 -4.64 -11.29 5.27
C GLY A 158 -4.90 -10.24 6.37
N GLY A 159 -5.89 -10.52 7.16
CA GLY A 159 -6.19 -9.94 8.46
C GLY A 159 -6.01 -11.03 9.51
N ASN A 160 -7.03 -11.89 9.66
CA ASN A 160 -6.99 -13.03 10.59
C ASN A 160 -6.44 -14.31 9.94
N THR A 161 -6.36 -14.36 8.60
CA THR A 161 -5.93 -15.55 7.86
C THR A 161 -4.48 -15.41 7.42
N ARG A 162 -3.70 -16.46 7.63
CA ARG A 162 -2.29 -16.54 7.22
C ARG A 162 -2.17 -17.03 5.77
N ALA A 163 -1.03 -16.74 5.13
CA ALA A 163 -0.78 -17.17 3.76
C ALA A 163 -0.90 -18.69 3.61
N PRO A 164 -1.74 -19.22 2.71
CA PRO A 164 -1.96 -20.65 2.55
C PRO A 164 -0.74 -21.36 1.94
N HIS A 165 0.05 -20.63 1.17
CA HIS A 165 1.33 -21.07 0.62
C HIS A 165 2.28 -19.88 0.52
N THR A 166 3.52 -20.09 0.11
CA THR A 166 4.49 -19.00 -0.06
C THR A 166 4.14 -18.20 -1.31
N MET A 167 3.95 -16.88 -1.13
CA MET A 167 3.63 -15.92 -2.19
C MET A 167 4.83 -15.05 -2.51
N LYS A 168 4.97 -14.67 -3.78
CA LYS A 168 6.05 -13.83 -4.28
C LYS A 168 5.47 -12.62 -4.99
N ILE A 169 5.99 -11.45 -4.64
CA ILE A 169 5.70 -10.18 -5.31
C ILE A 169 7.03 -9.59 -5.73
N GLU A 170 7.23 -9.46 -7.01
CA GLU A 170 8.43 -8.83 -7.55
C GLU A 170 8.27 -7.32 -7.54
N TYR A 171 9.35 -6.63 -7.22
CA TYR A 171 9.33 -5.20 -7.03
C TYR A 171 10.56 -4.50 -7.57
N TYR A 172 10.30 -3.44 -8.31
CA TYR A 172 11.30 -2.47 -8.75
C TYR A 172 10.86 -1.10 -8.30
N GLY A 173 11.54 -0.50 -7.36
CA GLY A 173 11.15 0.84 -6.97
C GLY A 173 11.96 1.42 -5.83
N ALA A 174 11.67 2.65 -5.52
CA ALA A 174 12.34 3.43 -4.50
C ALA A 174 11.34 4.21 -3.66
N VAL A 175 11.72 4.47 -2.43
CA VAL A 175 11.13 5.51 -1.59
C VAL A 175 12.03 6.72 -1.65
N LYS A 176 11.50 7.84 -2.13
CA LYS A 176 12.19 9.12 -2.21
C LYS A 176 11.57 10.11 -1.24
N ASN A 177 12.42 10.76 -0.46
CA ASN A 177 12.07 11.95 0.28
C ASN A 177 12.50 13.15 -0.56
N ILE A 178 11.54 13.95 -0.96
CA ILE A 178 11.78 15.18 -1.73
C ILE A 178 11.64 16.33 -0.74
N ARG A 179 12.77 16.95 -0.45
CA ARG A 179 12.89 18.10 0.45
C ARG A 179 12.37 19.36 -0.24
#